data_d701733ad13b889af5935c26e0c05b36
#
_entry.id   d701733ad13b889af5935c26e0c05b36
#
_cell.length_a   1.000
_cell.length_b   1.000
_cell.length_c   1.000
_cell.angle_alpha   90.00
_cell.angle_beta   90.00
_cell.angle_gamma   90.00
#
_symmetry.space_group_name_H-M   'P 1'
#
loop_
_entity.id
_entity.type
_entity.pdbx_description
1 polymer ?
#
loop_
_entity_poly.entity_id
_entity_poly.type
_entity_poly.pdbx_seq_one_letter_code
_entity_poly.pdbx_strand_id
1 'polypeptide(L)'
;LLTVVEVNKNSYMIEFEFINFAYEMRSETMGPMLSVDTSSEDYDENDLTQSIFRGLLKVPMTFEMLKTGRIIDITGGDALIDNMLKKSGITDESQLAAMREGMEKEYGGQKIAAGFEQFTYIYPESKKSKGDTWETEIDGDLKAQHVWTLKSFNRNIANIVGKADIQMNIDSGTTKIQCEGTQNTTVVVDSAHGFMTSYHSESVADGESFATALGDQSIPTTITTITDYTIN
;
A
#
# COMPACT_ATOMS: atom_id res chain seq x y z
N LEU A 1 8.99 -5.74 -8.63
CA LEU A 1 9.66 -7.04 -8.52
C LEU A 1 9.86 -7.36 -7.05
N LEU A 2 9.52 -8.59 -6.64
CA LEU A 2 9.73 -9.10 -5.30
C LEU A 2 10.64 -10.33 -5.38
N THR A 3 11.66 -10.38 -4.53
CA THR A 3 12.61 -11.50 -4.50
C THR A 3 12.87 -11.90 -3.05
N VAL A 4 12.61 -13.17 -2.71
CA VAL A 4 13.01 -13.72 -1.42
C VAL A 4 14.51 -13.97 -1.45
N VAL A 5 15.27 -13.19 -0.67
CA VAL A 5 16.75 -13.29 -0.65
C VAL A 5 17.24 -14.17 0.48
N GLU A 6 16.45 -14.34 1.56
CA GLU A 6 16.78 -15.22 2.68
C GLU A 6 15.51 -15.80 3.32
N VAL A 7 15.58 -17.05 3.74
CA VAL A 7 14.50 -17.74 4.46
C VAL A 7 14.97 -18.09 5.86
N ASN A 8 14.43 -17.41 6.86
CA ASN A 8 14.69 -17.64 8.27
C ASN A 8 13.65 -18.60 8.89
N LYS A 9 13.87 -19.01 10.13
CA LYS A 9 12.93 -19.90 10.83
C LYS A 9 11.52 -19.36 10.89
N ASN A 10 11.37 -18.04 11.17
CA ASN A 10 10.08 -17.38 11.39
C ASN A 10 9.81 -16.20 10.45
N SER A 11 10.75 -15.84 9.58
CA SER A 11 10.67 -14.68 8.69
C SER A 11 11.28 -14.95 7.32
N TYR A 12 11.05 -14.02 6.42
CA TYR A 12 11.67 -13.92 5.11
C TYR A 12 12.34 -12.56 4.99
N MET A 13 13.54 -12.52 4.41
CA MET A 13 14.12 -11.29 3.90
C MET A 13 13.70 -11.15 2.44
N ILE A 14 13.04 -10.06 2.11
CA ILE A 14 12.48 -9.82 0.79
C ILE A 14 13.05 -8.51 0.25
N GLU A 15 13.72 -8.60 -0.88
CA GLU A 15 14.10 -7.44 -1.69
C GLU A 15 12.98 -7.10 -2.66
N PHE A 16 12.64 -5.83 -2.78
CA PHE A 16 11.69 -5.38 -3.77
C PHE A 16 12.13 -4.08 -4.43
N GLU A 17 11.65 -3.88 -5.67
CA GLU A 17 11.80 -2.65 -6.41
C GLU A 17 10.54 -2.38 -7.26
N PHE A 18 10.22 -1.13 -7.44
CA PHE A 18 9.20 -0.73 -8.40
C PHE A 18 9.78 -0.79 -9.82
N ILE A 19 9.13 -1.54 -10.70
CA ILE A 19 9.49 -1.63 -12.12
C ILE A 19 8.73 -0.58 -12.92
N ASN A 20 7.43 -0.47 -12.65
CA ASN A 20 6.53 0.54 -13.19
C ASN A 20 5.61 1.02 -12.09
N PHE A 21 5.13 2.25 -12.25
CA PHE A 21 4.13 2.85 -11.39
C PHE A 21 3.15 3.65 -12.23
N ALA A 22 1.86 3.43 -12.03
CA ALA A 22 0.81 4.24 -12.62
C ALA A 22 -0.21 4.62 -11.54
N TYR A 23 -0.61 5.88 -11.55
CA TYR A 23 -1.59 6.41 -10.61
C TYR A 23 -2.43 7.47 -11.29
N GLU A 24 -3.74 7.39 -11.14
CA GLU A 24 -4.67 8.40 -11.61
C GLU A 24 -5.64 8.78 -10.50
N MET A 25 -5.76 10.09 -10.26
CA MET A 25 -6.75 10.66 -9.37
C MET A 25 -7.73 11.49 -10.19
N ARG A 26 -9.02 11.23 -10.03
CA ARG A 26 -10.11 11.93 -10.71
C ARG A 26 -11.13 12.43 -9.71
N SER A 27 -11.67 13.60 -9.99
CA SER A 27 -12.89 14.09 -9.34
C SER A 27 -14.05 13.99 -10.33
N GLU A 28 -15.21 13.57 -9.89
CA GLU A 28 -16.41 13.53 -10.74
C GLU A 28 -16.79 14.91 -11.27
N THR A 29 -16.52 15.95 -10.49
CA THR A 29 -16.87 17.34 -10.81
C THR A 29 -15.76 18.10 -11.53
N MET A 30 -14.47 17.83 -11.21
CA MET A 30 -13.32 18.57 -11.75
C MET A 30 -12.55 17.80 -12.82
N GLY A 31 -12.87 16.52 -13.05
CA GLY A 31 -12.13 15.66 -13.97
C GLY A 31 -10.80 15.14 -13.41
N PRO A 32 -9.81 14.84 -14.26
CA PRO A 32 -8.52 14.33 -13.80
C PRO A 32 -7.76 15.40 -13.01
N MET A 33 -7.30 15.04 -11.80
CA MET A 33 -6.55 15.90 -10.89
C MET A 33 -5.05 15.60 -10.89
N LEU A 34 -4.71 14.32 -10.99
CA LEU A 34 -3.34 13.85 -11.04
C LEU A 34 -3.29 12.59 -11.91
N SER A 35 -2.33 12.51 -12.81
CA SER A 35 -2.08 11.33 -13.62
C SER A 35 -0.58 11.11 -13.73
N VAL A 36 -0.11 9.94 -13.33
CA VAL A 36 1.28 9.51 -13.44
C VAL A 36 1.30 8.15 -14.10
N ASP A 37 2.11 7.98 -15.13
CA ASP A 37 2.39 6.68 -15.75
C ASP A 37 3.87 6.61 -16.09
N THR A 38 4.61 5.83 -15.29
CA THR A 38 6.06 5.68 -15.47
C THR A 38 6.43 4.68 -16.56
N SER A 39 5.46 3.93 -17.11
CA SER A 39 5.67 3.00 -18.23
C SER A 39 5.74 3.71 -19.58
N SER A 40 5.18 4.91 -19.70
CA SER A 40 5.22 5.71 -20.91
C SER A 40 6.65 6.18 -21.19
N GLU A 41 7.15 5.93 -22.42
CA GLU A 41 8.42 6.48 -22.90
C GLU A 41 8.27 7.95 -23.30
N ASP A 42 7.07 8.34 -23.75
CA ASP A 42 6.71 9.71 -24.12
C ASP A 42 6.16 10.47 -22.89
N TYR A 43 7.05 10.90 -22.00
CA TYR A 43 6.68 11.79 -20.91
C TYR A 43 7.38 13.15 -21.06
N ASP A 44 6.74 14.22 -20.56
CA ASP A 44 7.36 15.54 -20.51
C ASP A 44 8.39 15.56 -19.37
N GLU A 45 9.69 15.69 -19.72
CA GLU A 45 10.76 15.81 -18.73
C GLU A 45 10.65 17.06 -17.84
N ASN A 46 9.85 18.05 -18.26
CA ASN A 46 9.56 19.24 -17.48
C ASN A 46 8.37 19.02 -16.52
N ASP A 47 7.63 17.92 -16.64
CA ASP A 47 6.62 17.52 -15.66
C ASP A 47 7.32 17.05 -14.39
N LEU A 48 7.36 17.95 -13.39
CA LEU A 48 7.99 17.70 -12.10
C LEU A 48 7.39 16.47 -11.42
N THR A 49 6.09 16.28 -11.48
CA THR A 49 5.38 15.17 -10.86
C THR A 49 5.81 13.85 -11.48
N GLN A 50 5.77 13.74 -12.80
CA GLN A 50 6.24 12.56 -13.52
C GLN A 50 7.70 12.24 -13.20
N SER A 51 8.55 13.26 -13.19
CA SER A 51 9.98 13.11 -12.91
C SER A 51 10.23 12.59 -11.50
N ILE A 52 9.55 13.11 -10.49
CA ILE A 52 9.64 12.66 -9.09
C ILE A 52 9.22 11.20 -8.97
N PHE A 53 8.06 10.81 -9.51
CA PHE A 53 7.57 9.43 -9.42
C PHE A 53 8.45 8.43 -10.19
N ARG A 54 9.14 8.85 -11.24
CA ARG A 54 10.18 8.02 -11.88
C ARG A 54 11.38 7.75 -10.96
N GLY A 55 11.57 8.56 -9.93
CA GLY A 55 12.54 8.31 -8.86
C GLY A 55 12.21 7.10 -7.97
N LEU A 56 10.97 6.58 -7.99
CA LEU A 56 10.61 5.34 -7.33
C LEU A 56 11.20 4.10 -8.01
N LEU A 57 11.50 4.18 -9.32
CA LEU A 57 11.80 3.01 -10.11
C LEU A 57 13.23 2.49 -9.85
N LYS A 58 13.35 1.16 -9.77
CA LYS A 58 14.62 0.44 -9.69
C LYS A 58 15.51 0.85 -8.52
N VAL A 59 14.89 1.30 -7.43
CA VAL A 59 15.56 1.51 -6.15
C VAL A 59 15.27 0.28 -5.28
N PRO A 60 16.27 -0.54 -4.98
CA PRO A 60 16.06 -1.73 -4.17
C PRO A 60 15.78 -1.33 -2.72
N MET A 61 14.76 -1.94 -2.16
CA MET A 61 14.43 -1.89 -0.74
C MET A 61 14.36 -3.31 -0.21
N THR A 62 14.68 -3.49 1.09
CA THR A 62 14.62 -4.80 1.73
C THR A 62 13.74 -4.71 2.95
N PHE A 63 12.87 -5.69 3.13
CA PHE A 63 12.10 -5.81 4.35
C PHE A 63 12.17 -7.22 4.94
N GLU A 64 12.14 -7.30 6.28
CA GLU A 64 11.94 -8.54 7.00
C GLU A 64 10.46 -8.74 7.27
N MET A 65 9.90 -9.80 6.70
CA MET A 65 8.48 -10.17 6.82
C MET A 65 8.35 -11.47 7.62
N LEU A 66 7.56 -11.46 8.68
CA LEU A 66 7.19 -12.67 9.41
C LEU A 66 6.37 -13.60 8.53
N LYS A 67 6.32 -14.88 8.89
CA LYS A 67 5.47 -15.89 8.19
C LYS A 67 3.98 -15.60 8.26
N THR A 68 3.56 -14.71 9.16
CA THR A 68 2.21 -14.16 9.21
C THR A 68 1.94 -13.11 8.13
N GLY A 69 2.99 -12.61 7.46
CA GLY A 69 2.92 -11.51 6.50
C GLY A 69 3.16 -10.13 7.11
N ARG A 70 3.38 -10.04 8.43
CA ARG A 70 3.70 -8.80 9.12
C ARG A 70 5.14 -8.37 8.83
N ILE A 71 5.34 -7.09 8.53
CA ILE A 71 6.66 -6.52 8.25
C ILE A 71 7.22 -5.93 9.54
N ILE A 72 8.39 -6.37 9.94
CA ILE A 72 9.01 -5.97 11.23
C ILE A 72 10.21 -5.05 11.06
N ASP A 73 10.78 -5.00 9.86
CA ASP A 73 11.87 -4.09 9.52
C ASP A 73 11.85 -3.76 8.03
N ILE A 74 12.30 -2.56 7.67
CA ILE A 74 12.43 -2.11 6.28
C ILE A 74 13.64 -1.18 6.14
N THR A 75 14.41 -1.39 5.09
CA THR A 75 15.58 -0.59 4.73
C THR A 75 15.52 -0.14 3.28
N GLY A 76 16.25 0.94 2.94
CA GLY A 76 16.30 1.50 1.58
C GLY A 76 15.33 2.64 1.33
N GLY A 77 14.44 2.98 2.29
CA GLY A 77 13.50 4.10 2.16
C GLY A 77 14.19 5.45 1.92
N ASP A 78 15.29 5.72 2.63
CA ASP A 78 16.06 6.96 2.46
C ASP A 78 16.63 7.07 1.04
N ALA A 79 17.17 5.97 0.50
CA ALA A 79 17.70 5.93 -0.87
C ALA A 79 16.59 6.16 -1.91
N LEU A 80 15.37 5.69 -1.63
CA LEU A 80 14.20 5.95 -2.47
C LEU A 80 13.89 7.45 -2.50
N ILE A 81 13.78 8.09 -1.33
CA ILE A 81 13.52 9.53 -1.21
C ILE A 81 14.64 10.34 -1.87
N ASP A 82 15.90 9.98 -1.64
CA ASP A 82 17.04 10.63 -2.30
C ASP A 82 16.95 10.59 -3.82
N ASN A 83 16.55 9.44 -4.37
CA ASN A 83 16.41 9.29 -5.82
C ASN A 83 15.22 10.12 -6.36
N MET A 84 14.11 10.18 -5.65
CA MET A 84 12.95 11.03 -6.00
C MET A 84 13.33 12.51 -5.99
N LEU A 85 14.03 12.97 -4.94
CA LEU A 85 14.52 14.35 -4.84
C LEU A 85 15.52 14.68 -5.95
N LYS A 86 16.44 13.79 -6.26
CA LYS A 86 17.39 13.95 -7.37
C LYS A 86 16.67 14.10 -8.71
N LYS A 87 15.60 13.35 -8.92
CA LYS A 87 14.79 13.41 -10.15
C LYS A 87 13.94 14.70 -10.25
N SER A 88 13.67 15.38 -9.14
CA SER A 88 12.96 16.65 -9.16
C SER A 88 13.74 17.78 -9.89
N GLY A 89 15.08 17.65 -9.99
CA GLY A 89 15.92 18.69 -10.57
C GLY A 89 16.03 19.97 -9.74
N ILE A 90 15.41 20.02 -8.56
CA ILE A 90 15.49 21.17 -7.66
C ILE A 90 16.89 21.23 -7.06
N THR A 91 17.47 22.44 -7.02
CA THR A 91 18.82 22.69 -6.49
C THR A 91 18.83 23.57 -5.24
N ASP A 92 17.72 24.20 -4.90
CA ASP A 92 17.59 25.02 -3.71
C ASP A 92 17.49 24.12 -2.46
N GLU A 93 18.46 24.26 -1.54
CA GLU A 93 18.56 23.41 -0.35
C GLU A 93 17.35 23.52 0.58
N SER A 94 16.74 24.71 0.70
CA SER A 94 15.57 24.90 1.55
C SER A 94 14.33 24.22 0.98
N GLN A 95 14.14 24.30 -0.33
CA GLN A 95 13.06 23.59 -1.02
C GLN A 95 13.26 22.07 -0.95
N LEU A 96 14.47 21.59 -1.15
CA LEU A 96 14.79 20.15 -1.03
C LEU A 96 14.53 19.64 0.38
N ALA A 97 14.88 20.40 1.43
CA ALA A 97 14.62 20.00 2.81
C ALA A 97 13.12 19.90 3.12
N ALA A 98 12.34 20.91 2.70
CA ALA A 98 10.88 20.89 2.88
C ALA A 98 10.21 19.74 2.10
N MET A 99 10.69 19.47 0.89
CA MET A 99 10.20 18.38 0.04
C MET A 99 10.54 17.01 0.62
N ARG A 100 11.76 16.85 1.17
CA ARG A 100 12.17 15.64 1.87
C ARG A 100 11.23 15.32 3.03
N GLU A 101 10.96 16.31 3.91
CA GLU A 101 10.06 16.13 5.04
C GLU A 101 8.66 15.67 4.60
N GLY A 102 8.13 16.23 3.52
CA GLY A 102 6.86 15.80 2.94
C GLY A 102 6.93 14.36 2.39
N MET A 103 8.00 14.04 1.65
CA MET A 103 8.20 12.70 1.09
C MET A 103 8.40 11.63 2.17
N GLU A 104 9.12 11.93 3.25
CA GLU A 104 9.31 11.00 4.37
C GLU A 104 7.98 10.63 5.03
N LYS A 105 7.06 11.56 5.14
CA LYS A 105 5.72 11.32 5.69
C LYS A 105 4.87 10.42 4.80
N GLU A 106 4.99 10.54 3.48
CA GLU A 106 4.13 9.84 2.52
C GLU A 106 4.77 8.57 1.94
N TYR A 107 6.09 8.59 1.74
CA TYR A 107 6.84 7.52 1.07
C TYR A 107 8.00 6.95 1.91
N GLY A 108 8.11 7.34 3.18
CA GLY A 108 9.10 6.78 4.10
C GLY A 108 8.91 5.26 4.28
N GLY A 109 9.99 4.56 4.63
CA GLY A 109 9.99 3.10 4.71
C GLY A 109 8.85 2.53 5.55
N GLN A 110 8.50 3.15 6.68
CA GLN A 110 7.39 2.70 7.52
C GLN A 110 6.01 2.82 6.83
N LYS A 111 5.80 3.85 6.02
CA LYS A 111 4.56 4.00 5.24
C LYS A 111 4.46 2.94 4.14
N ILE A 112 5.59 2.67 3.48
CA ILE A 112 5.66 1.61 2.48
C ILE A 112 5.41 0.25 3.13
N ALA A 113 6.03 -0.04 4.29
CA ALA A 113 5.78 -1.26 5.04
C ALA A 113 4.30 -1.43 5.40
N ALA A 114 3.67 -0.38 5.96
CA ALA A 114 2.25 -0.38 6.29
C ALA A 114 1.36 -0.60 5.06
N GLY A 115 1.72 -0.03 3.91
CA GLY A 115 1.05 -0.28 2.63
C GLY A 115 1.12 -1.75 2.22
N PHE A 116 2.28 -2.40 2.36
CA PHE A 116 2.43 -3.83 2.08
C PHE A 116 1.67 -4.70 3.08
N GLU A 117 1.66 -4.37 4.37
CA GLU A 117 0.95 -5.14 5.40
C GLU A 117 -0.55 -5.26 5.12
N GLN A 118 -1.17 -4.27 4.47
CA GLN A 118 -2.59 -4.31 4.11
C GLN A 118 -2.97 -5.55 3.27
N PHE A 119 -2.04 -6.12 2.52
CA PHE A 119 -2.28 -7.31 1.72
C PHE A 119 -1.39 -8.51 2.06
N THR A 120 -0.32 -8.34 2.82
CA THR A 120 0.54 -9.45 3.23
C THR A 120 0.19 -10.04 4.61
N TYR A 121 -0.31 -9.22 5.56
CA TYR A 121 -0.62 -9.66 6.92
C TYR A 121 -1.97 -10.39 7.00
N ILE A 122 -2.01 -11.55 6.34
CA ILE A 122 -3.20 -12.38 6.16
C ILE A 122 -3.05 -13.79 6.72
N TYR A 123 -1.84 -14.22 7.08
CA TYR A 123 -1.58 -15.61 7.46
C TYR A 123 -1.76 -15.84 8.96
N PRO A 124 -2.32 -17.00 9.36
CA PRO A 124 -2.49 -17.35 10.76
C PRO A 124 -1.15 -17.75 11.41
N GLU A 125 -1.01 -17.51 12.71
CA GLU A 125 0.15 -17.97 13.49
C GLU A 125 0.19 -19.49 13.67
N SER A 126 -0.97 -20.17 13.55
CA SER A 126 -1.12 -21.61 13.76
C SER A 126 -1.80 -22.28 12.57
N LYS A 127 -1.57 -23.58 12.42
CA LYS A 127 -2.21 -24.38 11.37
C LYS A 127 -3.73 -24.29 11.44
N LYS A 128 -4.35 -24.15 10.29
CA LYS A 128 -5.80 -24.05 10.12
C LYS A 128 -6.32 -25.16 9.24
N SER A 129 -7.52 -25.61 9.56
CA SER A 129 -8.32 -26.54 8.76
C SER A 129 -9.40 -25.78 7.98
N LYS A 130 -9.97 -26.41 6.96
CA LYS A 130 -11.08 -25.83 6.22
C LYS A 130 -12.22 -25.45 7.17
N GLY A 131 -12.66 -24.19 7.08
CA GLY A 131 -13.69 -23.60 7.91
C GLY A 131 -13.18 -22.88 9.15
N ASP A 132 -11.91 -23.07 9.53
CA ASP A 132 -11.32 -22.36 10.65
C ASP A 132 -11.16 -20.86 10.33
N THR A 133 -11.23 -20.05 11.38
CA THR A 133 -11.07 -18.62 11.32
C THR A 133 -9.85 -18.15 12.11
N TRP A 134 -9.38 -16.94 11.81
CA TRP A 134 -8.39 -16.20 12.58
C TRP A 134 -8.58 -14.71 12.33
N GLU A 135 -7.94 -13.90 13.17
CA GLU A 135 -8.04 -12.44 13.12
C GLU A 135 -6.67 -11.83 12.87
N THR A 136 -6.65 -10.70 12.17
CA THR A 136 -5.51 -9.79 12.08
C THR A 136 -6.00 -8.36 12.23
N GLU A 137 -5.15 -7.51 12.81
CA GLU A 137 -5.44 -6.09 12.98
C GLU A 137 -4.33 -5.27 12.32
N ILE A 138 -4.73 -4.33 11.49
CA ILE A 138 -3.86 -3.33 10.87
C ILE A 138 -4.17 -2.00 11.52
N ASP A 139 -3.14 -1.26 11.91
CA ASP A 139 -3.24 0.05 12.53
C ASP A 139 -2.48 1.08 11.70
N GLY A 140 -2.98 2.32 11.66
CA GLY A 140 -2.42 3.41 10.88
C GLY A 140 -3.51 4.37 10.38
N ASP A 141 -3.27 5.00 9.23
CA ASP A 141 -4.25 5.87 8.56
C ASP A 141 -5.50 5.07 8.12
N LEU A 142 -5.29 3.82 7.74
CA LEU A 142 -6.33 2.81 7.59
C LEU A 142 -6.20 1.81 8.73
N LYS A 143 -7.19 1.76 9.61
CA LYS A 143 -7.36 0.69 10.60
C LYS A 143 -8.31 -0.34 10.06
N ALA A 144 -7.94 -1.63 10.21
CA ALA A 144 -8.77 -2.72 9.74
C ALA A 144 -8.70 -3.90 10.71
N GLN A 145 -9.85 -4.37 11.17
CA GLN A 145 -9.98 -5.60 11.97
C GLN A 145 -10.54 -6.70 11.07
N HIS A 146 -9.66 -7.57 10.60
CA HIS A 146 -10.02 -8.65 9.70
C HIS A 146 -10.38 -9.93 10.43
N VAL A 147 -11.45 -10.57 9.97
CA VAL A 147 -11.76 -11.96 10.28
C VAL A 147 -11.57 -12.78 9.00
N TRP A 148 -10.54 -13.60 9.00
CA TRP A 148 -10.19 -14.49 7.90
C TRP A 148 -10.83 -15.87 8.06
N THR A 149 -11.09 -16.54 6.95
CA THR A 149 -11.61 -17.91 6.93
C THR A 149 -10.90 -18.75 5.85
N LEU A 150 -10.37 -19.91 6.18
CA LEU A 150 -9.89 -20.87 5.18
C LEU A 150 -11.08 -21.58 4.51
N LYS A 151 -11.45 -21.15 3.31
CA LYS A 151 -12.60 -21.71 2.57
C LYS A 151 -12.31 -23.08 1.97
N SER A 152 -11.11 -23.25 1.43
CA SER A 152 -10.69 -24.53 0.87
C SER A 152 -9.18 -24.66 0.84
N PHE A 153 -8.71 -25.90 0.91
CA PHE A 153 -7.33 -26.27 0.67
C PHE A 153 -7.30 -27.50 -0.22
N ASN A 154 -6.77 -27.41 -1.42
CA ASN A 154 -6.78 -28.48 -2.39
C ASN A 154 -5.57 -28.37 -3.32
N ARG A 155 -4.81 -29.48 -3.52
CA ARG A 155 -3.65 -29.53 -4.43
C ARG A 155 -2.68 -28.37 -4.25
N ASN A 156 -2.32 -28.06 -3.00
CA ASN A 156 -1.45 -26.96 -2.60
C ASN A 156 -2.06 -25.55 -2.76
N ILE A 157 -3.30 -25.41 -3.18
CA ILE A 157 -3.96 -24.11 -3.28
C ILE A 157 -4.88 -23.91 -2.08
N ALA A 158 -4.65 -22.83 -1.34
CA ALA A 158 -5.54 -22.34 -0.29
C ALA A 158 -6.36 -21.17 -0.79
N ASN A 159 -7.68 -21.22 -0.59
CA ASN A 159 -8.56 -20.07 -0.80
C ASN A 159 -8.98 -19.54 0.56
N ILE A 160 -8.64 -18.28 0.79
CA ILE A 160 -8.90 -17.54 2.02
C ILE A 160 -9.88 -16.42 1.69
N VAL A 161 -10.83 -16.18 2.55
CA VAL A 161 -11.67 -14.97 2.48
C VAL A 161 -11.55 -14.21 3.77
N GLY A 162 -11.54 -12.88 3.66
CA GLY A 162 -11.51 -11.94 4.77
C GLY A 162 -12.72 -11.03 4.75
N LYS A 163 -13.17 -10.65 5.95
CA LYS A 163 -14.08 -9.51 6.15
C LYS A 163 -13.46 -8.62 7.20
N ALA A 164 -13.55 -7.32 7.00
CA ALA A 164 -13.05 -6.36 7.96
C ALA A 164 -14.05 -5.22 8.17
N ASP A 165 -14.07 -4.73 9.40
CA ASP A 165 -14.50 -3.38 9.69
C ASP A 165 -13.29 -2.46 9.52
N ILE A 166 -13.48 -1.34 8.79
CA ILE A 166 -12.40 -0.40 8.47
C ILE A 166 -12.72 1.00 8.98
N GLN A 167 -11.67 1.70 9.39
CA GLN A 167 -11.71 3.12 9.74
C GLN A 167 -10.56 3.82 9.02
N MET A 168 -10.89 4.88 8.29
CA MET A 168 -9.92 5.73 7.61
C MET A 168 -9.81 7.06 8.35
N ASN A 169 -8.61 7.40 8.79
CA ASN A 169 -8.29 8.67 9.45
C ASN A 169 -7.05 9.26 8.79
N ILE A 170 -7.25 9.98 7.70
CA ILE A 170 -6.17 10.57 6.91
C ILE A 170 -6.10 12.06 7.22
N ASP A 171 -4.91 12.56 7.56
CA ASP A 171 -4.63 13.99 7.77
C ASP A 171 -3.37 14.38 7.00
N SER A 172 -3.56 15.03 5.86
CA SER A 172 -2.47 15.55 5.03
C SER A 172 -2.10 17.00 5.37
N GLY A 173 -2.65 17.57 6.46
CA GLY A 173 -2.48 18.96 6.84
C GLY A 173 -3.39 19.94 6.07
N THR A 174 -3.73 19.66 4.82
CA THR A 174 -4.66 20.45 4.01
C THR A 174 -6.03 19.78 3.85
N THR A 175 -6.08 18.47 4.02
CA THR A 175 -7.30 17.68 3.90
C THR A 175 -7.33 16.62 5.01
N LYS A 176 -8.47 16.50 5.68
CA LYS A 176 -8.76 15.45 6.64
C LYS A 176 -9.88 14.59 6.10
N ILE A 177 -9.77 13.27 6.26
CA ILE A 177 -10.79 12.31 5.86
C ILE A 177 -11.06 11.40 7.05
N GLN A 178 -12.32 11.27 7.44
CA GLN A 178 -12.78 10.40 8.50
C GLN A 178 -13.96 9.57 7.97
N CYS A 179 -13.69 8.31 7.66
CA CYS A 179 -14.70 7.40 7.13
C CYS A 179 -14.63 6.06 7.86
N GLU A 180 -15.78 5.41 7.99
CA GLU A 180 -15.92 4.06 8.52
C GLU A 180 -16.65 3.18 7.51
N GLY A 181 -16.33 1.90 7.48
CA GLY A 181 -16.95 1.01 6.51
C GLY A 181 -16.55 -0.44 6.64
N THR A 182 -16.68 -1.17 5.55
CA THR A 182 -16.37 -2.60 5.51
C THR A 182 -15.52 -2.94 4.30
N GLN A 183 -14.76 -4.03 4.43
CA GLN A 183 -13.94 -4.60 3.36
C GLN A 183 -14.22 -6.09 3.23
N ASN A 184 -14.34 -6.56 2.00
CA ASN A 184 -14.35 -7.98 1.66
C ASN A 184 -13.12 -8.33 0.85
N THR A 185 -12.47 -9.43 1.22
CA THR A 185 -11.20 -9.83 0.60
C THR A 185 -11.24 -11.30 0.20
N THR A 186 -10.65 -11.61 -0.95
CA THR A 186 -10.42 -12.97 -1.42
C THR A 186 -8.95 -13.13 -1.76
N VAL A 187 -8.33 -14.19 -1.23
CA VAL A 187 -6.90 -14.48 -1.45
C VAL A 187 -6.72 -15.92 -1.89
N VAL A 188 -5.88 -16.10 -2.89
CA VAL A 188 -5.41 -17.42 -3.33
C VAL A 188 -3.93 -17.56 -2.97
N VAL A 189 -3.58 -18.61 -2.25
CA VAL A 189 -2.22 -18.89 -1.79
C VAL A 189 -1.75 -20.22 -2.37
N ASP A 190 -0.56 -20.24 -2.97
CA ASP A 190 0.13 -21.50 -3.28
C ASP A 190 1.00 -21.92 -2.09
N SER A 191 0.59 -22.97 -1.40
CA SER A 191 1.30 -23.49 -0.23
C SER A 191 2.65 -24.13 -0.55
N ALA A 192 2.99 -24.36 -1.83
CA ALA A 192 4.33 -24.84 -2.20
C ALA A 192 5.40 -23.78 -1.92
N HIS A 193 5.07 -22.52 -2.09
CA HIS A 193 5.97 -21.40 -1.78
C HIS A 193 5.54 -20.64 -0.52
N GLY A 194 4.27 -20.78 -0.11
CA GLY A 194 3.70 -20.06 1.04
C GLY A 194 3.28 -18.62 0.74
N PHE A 195 3.32 -18.16 -0.52
CA PHE A 195 2.92 -16.83 -0.92
C PHE A 195 1.57 -16.82 -1.65
N MET A 196 0.87 -15.70 -1.54
CA MET A 196 -0.34 -15.48 -2.34
C MET A 196 0.03 -15.37 -3.83
N THR A 197 -0.85 -15.89 -4.66
CA THR A 197 -0.78 -15.74 -6.13
C THR A 197 -1.80 -14.75 -6.64
N SER A 198 -2.86 -14.50 -5.86
CA SER A 198 -3.90 -13.54 -6.18
C SER A 198 -4.49 -12.97 -4.89
N TYR A 199 -4.75 -11.68 -4.92
CA TYR A 199 -5.46 -10.93 -3.88
C TYR A 199 -6.46 -10.00 -4.56
N HIS A 200 -7.69 -10.02 -4.10
CA HIS A 200 -8.74 -9.10 -4.51
C HIS A 200 -9.46 -8.59 -3.27
N SER A 201 -9.62 -7.27 -3.14
CA SER A 201 -10.42 -6.67 -2.09
C SER A 201 -11.31 -5.56 -2.61
N GLU A 202 -12.49 -5.46 -2.03
CA GLU A 202 -13.44 -4.39 -2.24
C GLU A 202 -13.81 -3.79 -0.89
N SER A 203 -13.73 -2.46 -0.78
CA SER A 203 -14.15 -1.75 0.42
C SER A 203 -15.05 -0.57 0.08
N VAL A 204 -15.95 -0.27 0.99
CA VAL A 204 -16.79 0.93 0.96
C VAL A 204 -16.78 1.53 2.36
N ALA A 205 -16.46 2.82 2.43
CA ALA A 205 -16.44 3.59 3.67
C ALA A 205 -17.15 4.92 3.47
N ASP A 206 -18.03 5.26 4.38
CA ASP A 206 -18.81 6.50 4.40
C ASP A 206 -18.38 7.37 5.57
N GLY A 207 -18.39 8.69 5.37
CA GLY A 207 -18.03 9.64 6.41
C GLY A 207 -17.92 11.07 5.89
N GLU A 208 -16.90 11.77 6.34
CA GLU A 208 -16.73 13.20 6.05
C GLU A 208 -15.29 13.50 5.64
N SER A 209 -15.14 14.46 4.75
CA SER A 209 -13.86 15.09 4.46
C SER A 209 -13.92 16.59 4.75
N PHE A 210 -12.76 17.17 5.13
CA PHE A 210 -12.58 18.56 5.48
C PHE A 210 -11.39 19.09 4.69
N ALA A 211 -11.56 20.22 4.01
CA ALA A 211 -10.48 20.86 3.28
C ALA A 211 -10.26 22.27 3.81
N THR A 212 -9.03 22.59 4.22
CA THR A 212 -8.67 23.93 4.76
C THR A 212 -8.99 25.03 3.77
N ALA A 213 -8.82 24.79 2.48
CA ALA A 213 -9.16 25.72 1.41
C ALA A 213 -10.66 26.10 1.36
N LEU A 214 -11.53 25.26 1.92
CA LEU A 214 -12.99 25.46 2.00
C LEU A 214 -13.44 25.90 3.40
N GLY A 215 -12.52 26.33 4.27
CA GLY A 215 -12.82 26.79 5.63
C GLY A 215 -13.26 25.68 6.55
N ASP A 216 -12.70 24.48 6.38
CA ASP A 216 -12.97 23.27 7.19
C ASP A 216 -14.46 22.86 7.21
N GLN A 217 -15.19 23.16 6.13
CA GLN A 217 -16.54 22.67 5.99
C GLN A 217 -16.54 21.14 5.83
N SER A 218 -17.44 20.49 6.54
CA SER A 218 -17.68 19.06 6.39
C SER A 218 -18.34 18.77 5.03
N ILE A 219 -17.75 17.83 4.31
CA ILE A 219 -18.23 17.35 3.00
C ILE A 219 -18.54 15.86 3.15
N PRO A 220 -19.81 15.44 3.02
CA PRO A 220 -20.14 14.01 3.00
C PRO A 220 -19.31 13.29 1.94
N THR A 221 -18.66 12.20 2.33
CA THR A 221 -17.68 11.50 1.50
C THR A 221 -17.92 10.01 1.57
N THR A 222 -18.01 9.37 0.41
CA THR A 222 -18.00 7.91 0.26
C THR A 222 -16.74 7.53 -0.48
N ILE A 223 -15.97 6.59 0.08
CA ILE A 223 -14.75 6.06 -0.55
C ILE A 223 -15.02 4.60 -0.90
N THR A 224 -14.89 4.28 -2.18
CA THR A 224 -14.90 2.90 -2.67
C THR A 224 -13.51 2.56 -3.17
N THR A 225 -12.94 1.46 -2.67
CA THR A 225 -11.63 0.99 -3.10
C THR A 225 -11.73 -0.43 -3.61
N ILE A 226 -11.15 -0.68 -4.78
CA ILE A 226 -10.96 -2.02 -5.33
C ILE A 226 -9.46 -2.21 -5.50
N THR A 227 -8.95 -3.32 -4.97
CA THR A 227 -7.52 -3.64 -5.04
C THR A 227 -7.33 -5.03 -5.60
N ASP A 228 -6.55 -5.13 -6.66
CA ASP A 228 -6.18 -6.39 -7.30
C ASP A 228 -4.67 -6.56 -7.34
N TYR A 229 -4.16 -7.69 -6.85
CA TYR A 229 -2.78 -8.10 -7.01
C TYR A 229 -2.70 -9.48 -7.64
N THR A 230 -1.78 -9.63 -8.58
CA THR A 230 -1.42 -10.93 -9.16
C THR A 230 0.09 -11.08 -9.12
N ILE A 231 0.56 -12.21 -8.58
CA ILE A 231 1.97 -12.57 -8.53
C ILE A 231 2.17 -13.76 -9.48
N ASN A 232 3.05 -13.57 -10.46
CA ASN A 232 3.40 -14.57 -11.47
C ASN A 232 4.74 -15.23 -11.17
#